data_e0965e1090ea1ca5551849db25301e26
#
_entry.id   e0965e1090ea1ca5551849db25301e26
#
_cell.length_a   1.000
_cell.length_b   1.000
_cell.length_c   1.000
_cell.angle_alpha   90.00
_cell.angle_beta   90.00
_cell.angle_gamma   90.00
#
_symmetry.space_group_name_H-M   'P 1'
#
loop_
_entity.id
_entity.type
_entity.pdbx_description
1 polymer ?
#
loop_
_entity_poly.entity_id
_entity_poly.type
_entity_poly.pdbx_seq_one_letter_code
_entity_poly.pdbx_strand_id
1 'polypeptide(L)'
;MKPLKSYRVLDLTNVLAGPFCCHQLSHLGAEVIKIEVPGRGDLARQLGADPELNEKGMGVSFLAQNAGKRSLTLNLKHPEGREVFFRLVSKSDVVVENFRPGVMERLGLGFERLKEVNPSLVYCAISGFGQNGPLKDSPAYDQIIQGLSGVMSVTGNDESGPLRVGFPIADTIGGITAALGITASLSKPEREAVFIDVSMLESTMASMGWVISNFLTAGVDPMRIGE
;
A
#
# COMPACT_ATOMS: atom_id res chain seq x y z
N MET A 1 -23.43 -8.71 -2.28
CA MET A 1 -23.48 -7.27 -2.64
C MET A 1 -22.06 -6.78 -2.84
N LYS A 2 -21.80 -5.94 -3.87
CA LYS A 2 -20.46 -5.37 -4.16
C LYS A 2 -20.52 -3.86 -3.91
N PRO A 3 -20.21 -3.39 -2.69
CA PRO A 3 -20.43 -2.00 -2.28
C PRO A 3 -19.64 -0.98 -3.10
N LEU A 4 -18.48 -1.35 -3.66
CA LEU A 4 -17.65 -0.46 -4.47
C LEU A 4 -17.79 -0.65 -5.98
N LYS A 5 -18.86 -1.28 -6.46
CA LYS A 5 -19.06 -1.59 -7.90
C LYS A 5 -19.03 -0.35 -8.81
N SER A 6 -19.41 0.82 -8.31
CA SER A 6 -19.44 2.07 -9.08
C SER A 6 -18.12 2.82 -9.11
N TYR A 7 -17.10 2.35 -8.38
CA TYR A 7 -15.84 3.06 -8.22
C TYR A 7 -14.71 2.44 -9.04
N ARG A 8 -13.83 3.30 -9.56
CA ARG A 8 -12.63 2.93 -10.31
C ARG A 8 -11.37 3.37 -9.56
N VAL A 9 -10.43 2.44 -9.44
CA VAL A 9 -9.15 2.61 -8.76
C VAL A 9 -8.01 2.49 -9.77
N LEU A 10 -7.11 3.45 -9.79
CA LEU A 10 -5.83 3.38 -10.50
C LEU A 10 -4.76 2.92 -9.50
N ASP A 11 -4.24 1.75 -9.74
CA ASP A 11 -3.26 1.06 -8.90
C ASP A 11 -1.86 1.22 -9.50
N LEU A 12 -1.05 2.15 -8.96
CA LEU A 12 0.35 2.36 -9.37
C LEU A 12 1.33 1.60 -8.48
N THR A 13 0.81 0.76 -7.59
CA THR A 13 1.60 0.14 -6.53
C THR A 13 2.43 -1.05 -7.01
N ASN A 14 3.41 -1.44 -6.20
CA ASN A 14 4.30 -2.56 -6.48
C ASN A 14 4.47 -3.44 -5.24
N VAL A 15 4.85 -4.67 -5.44
CA VAL A 15 5.21 -5.70 -4.48
C VAL A 15 4.03 -6.16 -3.62
N LEU A 16 3.75 -5.55 -2.43
CA LEU A 16 2.77 -6.13 -1.52
C LEU A 16 1.79 -5.14 -0.89
N ALA A 17 2.21 -4.19 -0.06
CA ALA A 17 1.29 -3.34 0.73
C ALA A 17 0.20 -2.67 -0.13
N GLY A 18 0.62 -1.96 -1.17
CA GLY A 18 -0.29 -1.29 -2.09
C GLY A 18 -1.10 -2.25 -2.96
N PRO A 19 -0.48 -3.26 -3.61
CA PRO A 19 -1.23 -4.27 -4.33
C PRO A 19 -2.27 -4.99 -3.47
N PHE A 20 -1.95 -5.28 -2.19
CA PHE A 20 -2.90 -5.87 -1.25
C PHE A 20 -4.06 -4.93 -0.95
N CYS A 21 -3.81 -3.64 -0.71
CA CYS A 21 -4.87 -2.61 -0.56
C CYS A 21 -5.82 -2.64 -1.75
N CYS A 22 -5.29 -2.50 -2.97
CA CYS A 22 -6.08 -2.47 -4.19
C CYS A 22 -6.83 -3.80 -4.46
N HIS A 23 -6.25 -4.93 -4.01
CA HIS A 23 -6.91 -6.24 -4.07
C HIS A 23 -8.13 -6.29 -3.15
N GLN A 24 -8.05 -5.74 -1.91
CA GLN A 24 -9.21 -5.63 -1.02
C GLN A 24 -10.32 -4.78 -1.65
N LEU A 25 -9.98 -3.64 -2.28
CA LEU A 25 -10.96 -2.81 -2.99
C LEU A 25 -11.61 -3.56 -4.17
N SER A 26 -10.85 -4.38 -4.90
CA SER A 26 -11.38 -5.26 -5.95
C SER A 26 -12.36 -6.30 -5.40
N HIS A 27 -12.05 -6.93 -4.25
CA HIS A 27 -12.98 -7.85 -3.57
C HIS A 27 -14.30 -7.17 -3.18
N LEU A 28 -14.24 -5.91 -2.76
CA LEU A 28 -15.42 -5.09 -2.48
C LEU A 28 -16.15 -4.63 -3.74
N GLY A 29 -15.59 -4.92 -4.93
CA GLY A 29 -16.24 -4.73 -6.22
C GLY A 29 -15.75 -3.56 -7.05
N ALA A 30 -14.76 -2.78 -6.59
CA ALA A 30 -14.18 -1.71 -7.40
C ALA A 30 -13.55 -2.26 -8.69
N GLU A 31 -13.65 -1.48 -9.78
CA GLU A 31 -12.85 -1.72 -10.98
C GLU A 31 -11.42 -1.24 -10.72
N VAL A 32 -10.48 -2.16 -10.62
CA VAL A 32 -9.06 -1.83 -10.38
C VAL A 32 -8.28 -1.97 -11.68
N ILE A 33 -7.60 -0.89 -12.08
CA ILE A 33 -6.70 -0.85 -13.23
C ILE A 33 -5.28 -0.66 -12.69
N LYS A 34 -4.48 -1.71 -12.77
CA LYS A 34 -3.08 -1.68 -12.39
C LYS A 34 -2.25 -1.05 -13.49
N ILE A 35 -1.54 0.02 -13.17
CA ILE A 35 -0.65 0.75 -14.07
C ILE A 35 0.77 0.24 -13.86
N GLU A 36 1.36 -0.33 -14.89
CA GLU A 36 2.66 -1.00 -14.80
C GLU A 36 3.68 -0.37 -15.77
N VAL A 37 4.95 -0.47 -15.40
CA VAL A 37 6.05 -0.04 -16.29
C VAL A 37 6.13 -0.97 -17.49
N PRO A 38 6.19 -0.45 -18.75
CA PRO A 38 6.35 -1.30 -19.92
C PRO A 38 7.59 -2.21 -19.85
N GLY A 39 7.44 -3.43 -20.32
CA GLY A 39 8.48 -4.45 -20.42
C GLY A 39 8.66 -5.29 -19.16
N ARG A 40 8.77 -4.68 -17.97
CA ARG A 40 9.04 -5.43 -16.73
C ARG A 40 7.84 -5.59 -15.78
N GLY A 41 6.91 -4.66 -15.82
CA GLY A 41 5.75 -4.65 -14.90
C GLY A 41 6.13 -4.45 -13.42
N ASP A 42 5.29 -4.98 -12.54
CA ASP A 42 5.53 -5.07 -11.10
C ASP A 42 6.65 -6.08 -10.79
N LEU A 43 7.54 -5.76 -9.85
CA LEU A 43 8.60 -6.66 -9.40
C LEU A 43 8.05 -8.01 -8.92
N ALA A 44 6.88 -8.03 -8.30
CA ALA A 44 6.23 -9.24 -7.82
C ALA A 44 5.95 -10.27 -8.92
N ARG A 45 5.93 -9.87 -10.20
CA ARG A 45 5.80 -10.78 -11.35
C ARG A 45 6.93 -11.81 -11.43
N GLN A 46 8.07 -11.49 -10.84
CA GLN A 46 9.26 -12.35 -10.82
C GLN A 46 9.50 -12.98 -9.43
N LEU A 47 8.53 -12.89 -8.51
CA LEU A 47 8.65 -13.38 -7.14
C LEU A 47 7.65 -14.48 -6.84
N GLY A 48 8.15 -15.54 -6.24
CA GLY A 48 7.36 -16.69 -5.80
C GLY A 48 8.19 -17.96 -5.77
N ALA A 49 7.60 -19.03 -5.24
CA ALA A 49 8.27 -20.31 -5.08
C ALA A 49 8.39 -21.12 -6.40
N ASP A 50 7.70 -20.70 -7.45
CA ASP A 50 7.72 -21.38 -8.75
C ASP A 50 8.59 -20.61 -9.76
N PRO A 51 9.81 -21.11 -10.11
CA PRO A 51 10.71 -20.45 -11.03
C PRO A 51 10.14 -20.29 -12.45
N GLU A 52 9.37 -21.26 -12.94
CA GLU A 52 8.80 -21.18 -14.30
C GLU A 52 7.75 -20.08 -14.41
N LEU A 53 6.92 -19.91 -13.38
CA LEU A 53 5.97 -18.80 -13.32
C LEU A 53 6.69 -17.47 -13.19
N ASN A 54 7.77 -17.40 -12.42
CA ASN A 54 8.58 -16.18 -12.29
C ASN A 54 9.18 -15.75 -13.64
N GLU A 55 9.75 -16.69 -14.41
CA GLU A 55 10.30 -16.43 -15.75
C GLU A 55 9.21 -15.94 -16.75
N LYS A 56 7.99 -16.46 -16.60
CA LYS A 56 6.84 -16.05 -17.43
C LYS A 56 6.20 -14.72 -16.95
N GLY A 57 6.73 -14.07 -15.92
CA GLY A 57 6.14 -12.84 -15.34
C GLY A 57 4.81 -13.09 -14.64
N MET A 58 4.58 -14.32 -14.20
CA MET A 58 3.37 -14.80 -13.52
C MET A 58 3.69 -15.28 -12.10
N GLY A 59 4.67 -14.68 -11.44
CA GLY A 59 5.10 -15.05 -10.11
C GLY A 59 3.94 -15.14 -9.11
N VAL A 60 3.98 -16.15 -8.23
CA VAL A 60 2.88 -16.44 -7.29
C VAL A 60 2.59 -15.23 -6.38
N SER A 61 3.62 -14.47 -6.00
CA SER A 61 3.45 -13.23 -5.24
C SER A 61 2.62 -12.18 -5.98
N PHE A 62 2.79 -12.07 -7.30
CA PHE A 62 1.96 -11.19 -8.12
C PHE A 62 0.53 -11.70 -8.22
N LEU A 63 0.33 -12.97 -8.52
CA LEU A 63 -0.99 -13.56 -8.70
C LEU A 63 -1.86 -13.43 -7.44
N ALA A 64 -1.26 -13.65 -6.26
CA ALA A 64 -1.94 -13.58 -4.98
C ALA A 64 -2.49 -12.18 -4.66
N GLN A 65 -1.84 -11.11 -5.16
CA GLN A 65 -2.19 -9.73 -4.83
C GLN A 65 -2.91 -8.97 -5.95
N ASN A 66 -3.06 -9.59 -7.13
CA ASN A 66 -3.56 -8.88 -8.31
C ASN A 66 -4.71 -9.61 -9.03
N ALA A 67 -5.24 -10.66 -8.45
CA ALA A 67 -6.43 -11.32 -8.99
C ALA A 67 -7.61 -10.34 -9.09
N GLY A 68 -8.34 -10.40 -10.21
CA GLY A 68 -9.49 -9.53 -10.46
C GLY A 68 -9.15 -8.12 -10.93
N LYS A 69 -7.88 -7.74 -11.02
CA LYS A 69 -7.44 -6.44 -11.58
C LYS A 69 -7.26 -6.54 -13.10
N ARG A 70 -7.45 -5.41 -13.78
CA ARG A 70 -7.02 -5.22 -15.16
C ARG A 70 -5.61 -4.62 -15.15
N SER A 71 -4.77 -4.97 -16.12
CA SER A 71 -3.42 -4.41 -16.25
C SER A 71 -3.34 -3.52 -17.49
N LEU A 72 -2.64 -2.40 -17.32
CA LEU A 72 -2.28 -1.46 -18.37
C LEU A 72 -0.81 -1.07 -18.20
N THR A 73 -0.01 -1.23 -19.24
CA THR A 73 1.37 -0.73 -19.25
C THR A 73 1.40 0.73 -19.69
N LEU A 74 2.09 1.59 -18.91
CA LEU A 74 2.18 3.01 -19.21
C LEU A 74 3.53 3.58 -18.75
N ASN A 75 4.23 4.26 -19.65
CA ASN A 75 5.48 4.93 -19.29
C ASN A 75 5.19 6.34 -18.73
N LEU A 76 5.07 6.45 -17.43
CA LEU A 76 4.82 7.73 -16.75
C LEU A 76 5.98 8.74 -16.81
N LYS A 77 7.17 8.31 -17.26
CA LYS A 77 8.30 9.22 -17.53
C LYS A 77 8.16 9.95 -18.86
N HIS A 78 7.39 9.38 -19.80
CA HIS A 78 7.13 9.98 -21.11
C HIS A 78 5.96 10.97 -21.04
N PRO A 79 6.02 12.16 -21.68
CA PRO A 79 4.93 13.13 -21.67
C PRO A 79 3.59 12.55 -22.11
N GLU A 80 3.55 11.83 -23.23
CA GLU A 80 2.33 11.19 -23.75
C GLU A 80 1.75 10.16 -22.76
N GLY A 81 2.62 9.44 -22.03
CA GLY A 81 2.19 8.52 -20.99
C GLY A 81 1.49 9.26 -19.84
N ARG A 82 2.00 10.42 -19.44
CA ARG A 82 1.34 11.27 -18.43
C ARG A 82 0.00 11.80 -18.93
N GLU A 83 -0.10 12.21 -20.19
CA GLU A 83 -1.37 12.66 -20.78
C GLU A 83 -2.43 11.54 -20.77
N VAL A 84 -2.04 10.31 -21.10
CA VAL A 84 -2.95 9.15 -20.94
C VAL A 84 -3.34 8.96 -19.49
N PHE A 85 -2.41 9.09 -18.56
CA PHE A 85 -2.69 8.95 -17.13
C PHE A 85 -3.66 10.04 -16.63
N PHE A 86 -3.49 11.31 -16.99
CA PHE A 86 -4.43 12.38 -16.65
C PHE A 86 -5.85 12.09 -17.15
N ARG A 87 -5.99 11.56 -18.37
CA ARG A 87 -7.31 11.14 -18.91
C ARG A 87 -7.92 9.97 -18.12
N LEU A 88 -7.10 9.09 -17.56
CA LEU A 88 -7.58 8.03 -16.67
C LEU A 88 -8.01 8.60 -15.32
N VAL A 89 -7.21 9.48 -14.72
CA VAL A 89 -7.52 10.14 -13.45
C VAL A 89 -8.83 10.90 -13.51
N SER A 90 -9.11 11.64 -14.60
CA SER A 90 -10.36 12.38 -14.76
C SER A 90 -11.63 11.50 -14.79
N LYS A 91 -11.46 10.17 -14.93
CA LYS A 91 -12.54 9.17 -15.00
C LYS A 91 -12.45 8.12 -13.89
N SER A 92 -11.65 8.37 -12.87
CA SER A 92 -11.41 7.43 -11.77
C SER A 92 -11.68 8.10 -10.43
N ASP A 93 -11.97 7.32 -9.42
CA ASP A 93 -12.29 7.83 -8.08
C ASP A 93 -11.07 7.81 -7.16
N VAL A 94 -10.15 6.89 -7.40
CA VAL A 94 -9.03 6.62 -6.49
C VAL A 94 -7.74 6.47 -7.28
N VAL A 95 -6.65 7.04 -6.76
CA VAL A 95 -5.26 6.73 -7.14
C VAL A 95 -4.57 6.17 -5.91
N VAL A 96 -3.91 5.03 -6.05
CA VAL A 96 -3.09 4.41 -4.99
C VAL A 96 -1.67 4.24 -5.49
N GLU A 97 -0.70 4.68 -4.70
CA GLU A 97 0.73 4.52 -4.98
C GLU A 97 1.49 4.08 -3.73
N ASN A 98 2.62 3.42 -3.90
CA ASN A 98 3.55 3.08 -2.81
C ASN A 98 5.00 3.30 -3.21
N PHE A 99 5.27 4.36 -3.95
CA PHE A 99 6.61 4.80 -4.26
C PHE A 99 7.26 5.47 -3.04
N ARG A 100 8.56 5.71 -3.14
CA ARG A 100 9.24 6.57 -2.15
C ARG A 100 8.67 7.99 -2.21
N PRO A 101 8.59 8.69 -1.08
CA PRO A 101 8.12 10.09 -1.05
C PRO A 101 8.80 10.96 -2.11
N GLY A 102 8.02 11.84 -2.72
CA GLY A 102 8.47 12.75 -3.77
C GLY A 102 8.62 12.14 -5.17
N VAL A 103 8.41 10.84 -5.37
CA VAL A 103 8.48 10.23 -6.71
C VAL A 103 7.35 10.73 -7.61
N MET A 104 6.13 10.76 -7.11
CA MET A 104 4.96 11.23 -7.88
C MET A 104 5.08 12.72 -8.22
N GLU A 105 5.58 13.54 -7.31
CA GLU A 105 5.84 14.96 -7.53
C GLU A 105 6.89 15.15 -8.64
N ARG A 106 8.00 14.41 -8.60
CA ARG A 106 9.03 14.47 -9.66
C ARG A 106 8.53 14.02 -11.02
N LEU A 107 7.52 13.15 -11.07
CA LEU A 107 6.85 12.77 -12.32
C LEU A 107 5.83 13.81 -12.79
N GLY A 108 5.51 14.84 -11.97
CA GLY A 108 4.45 15.80 -12.23
C GLY A 108 3.05 15.19 -12.03
N LEU A 109 2.95 14.15 -11.19
CA LEU A 109 1.74 13.37 -10.91
C LEU A 109 1.39 13.37 -9.42
N GLY A 110 1.95 14.31 -8.62
CA GLY A 110 1.63 14.45 -7.21
C GLY A 110 0.19 14.89 -6.96
N PHE A 111 -0.26 14.76 -5.71
CA PHE A 111 -1.65 15.00 -5.32
C PHE A 111 -2.20 16.35 -5.79
N GLU A 112 -1.47 17.46 -5.58
CA GLU A 112 -1.94 18.79 -5.95
C GLU A 112 -2.22 18.89 -7.46
N ARG A 113 -1.37 18.27 -8.31
CA ARG A 113 -1.58 18.24 -9.74
C ARG A 113 -2.77 17.36 -10.15
N LEU A 114 -2.93 16.21 -9.51
CA LEU A 114 -4.05 15.30 -9.84
C LEU A 114 -5.39 15.83 -9.34
N LYS A 115 -5.42 16.56 -8.23
CA LYS A 115 -6.59 17.27 -7.71
C LYS A 115 -7.13 18.34 -8.68
N GLU A 116 -6.24 19.02 -9.42
CA GLU A 116 -6.67 19.93 -10.49
C GLU A 116 -7.41 19.20 -11.63
N VAL A 117 -7.01 17.94 -11.92
CA VAL A 117 -7.62 17.11 -12.95
C VAL A 117 -8.93 16.48 -12.48
N ASN A 118 -8.98 16.10 -11.19
CA ASN A 118 -10.16 15.50 -10.56
C ASN A 118 -10.35 16.05 -9.14
N PRO A 119 -11.20 17.06 -8.96
CA PRO A 119 -11.44 17.70 -7.66
C PRO A 119 -12.13 16.82 -6.61
N SER A 120 -12.56 15.61 -6.96
CA SER A 120 -13.16 14.62 -6.05
C SER A 120 -12.28 13.39 -5.83
N LEU A 121 -11.01 13.44 -6.24
CA LEU A 121 -10.08 12.31 -6.20
C LEU A 121 -9.73 11.91 -4.77
N VAL A 122 -9.76 10.61 -4.48
CA VAL A 122 -9.11 10.03 -3.31
C VAL A 122 -7.70 9.58 -3.73
N TYR A 123 -6.69 10.26 -3.21
CA TYR A 123 -5.29 9.91 -3.44
C TYR A 123 -4.72 9.25 -2.20
N CYS A 124 -4.18 8.03 -2.33
CA CYS A 124 -3.61 7.29 -1.21
C CYS A 124 -2.15 6.95 -1.49
N ALA A 125 -1.25 7.44 -0.64
CA ALA A 125 0.17 7.10 -0.63
C ALA A 125 0.46 6.14 0.53
N ILE A 126 1.10 5.00 0.24
CA ILE A 126 1.52 4.02 1.25
C ILE A 126 3.03 3.96 1.26
N SER A 127 3.64 4.25 2.40
CA SER A 127 5.11 4.20 2.54
C SER A 127 5.52 3.63 3.89
N GLY A 128 6.81 3.35 4.07
CA GLY A 128 7.30 2.81 5.33
C GLY A 128 7.05 3.72 6.53
N PHE A 129 7.28 5.04 6.33
CA PHE A 129 7.33 6.02 7.41
C PHE A 129 6.41 7.23 7.19
N GLY A 130 5.52 7.19 6.20
CA GLY A 130 4.70 8.34 5.80
C GLY A 130 5.44 9.32 4.90
N GLN A 131 4.73 10.36 4.46
CA GLN A 131 5.25 11.40 3.55
C GLN A 131 6.02 12.51 4.29
N ASN A 132 5.93 12.52 5.62
CA ASN A 132 6.52 13.52 6.48
C ASN A 132 7.37 12.87 7.59
N GLY A 133 8.11 13.69 8.34
CA GLY A 133 8.90 13.22 9.46
C GLY A 133 10.35 12.85 9.13
N PRO A 134 11.17 12.54 10.15
CA PRO A 134 12.62 12.38 10.02
C PRO A 134 13.03 11.14 9.22
N LEU A 135 12.20 10.11 9.15
CA LEU A 135 12.49 8.84 8.48
C LEU A 135 11.86 8.72 7.09
N LYS A 136 11.16 9.74 6.57
CA LYS A 136 10.42 9.67 5.32
C LYS A 136 11.22 9.17 4.12
N ASP A 137 12.50 9.50 4.05
CA ASP A 137 13.40 9.13 2.95
C ASP A 137 14.13 7.80 3.19
N SER A 138 13.94 7.19 4.36
CA SER A 138 14.58 5.92 4.71
C SER A 138 13.98 4.76 3.93
N PRO A 139 14.81 3.79 3.49
CA PRO A 139 14.30 2.59 2.85
C PRO A 139 13.51 1.76 3.86
N ALA A 140 12.37 1.24 3.43
CA ALA A 140 11.54 0.36 4.23
C ALA A 140 11.06 -0.83 3.41
N TYR A 141 11.23 -2.00 4.02
CA TYR A 141 10.55 -3.23 3.66
C TYR A 141 9.86 -3.76 4.91
N ASP A 142 8.97 -4.70 4.75
CA ASP A 142 8.20 -5.30 5.84
C ASP A 142 9.06 -5.63 7.08
N GLN A 143 10.20 -6.30 6.90
CA GLN A 143 11.08 -6.71 8.02
C GLN A 143 11.66 -5.51 8.79
N ILE A 144 11.97 -4.41 8.11
CA ILE A 144 12.46 -3.19 8.74
C ILE A 144 11.36 -2.59 9.63
N ILE A 145 10.14 -2.54 9.10
CA ILE A 145 8.98 -2.04 9.84
C ILE A 145 8.64 -2.96 11.01
N GLN A 146 8.69 -4.29 10.84
CA GLN A 146 8.50 -5.23 11.94
C GLN A 146 9.51 -5.00 13.07
N GLY A 147 10.78 -4.74 12.74
CA GLY A 147 11.82 -4.44 13.73
C GLY A 147 11.55 -3.12 14.46
N LEU A 148 11.32 -2.05 13.71
CA LEU A 148 11.16 -0.69 14.27
C LEU A 148 9.85 -0.49 15.03
N SER A 149 8.77 -1.17 14.63
CA SER A 149 7.48 -1.08 15.31
C SER A 149 7.45 -1.77 16.68
N GLY A 150 8.43 -2.65 16.95
CA GLY A 150 8.46 -3.46 18.18
C GLY A 150 7.70 -4.78 18.08
N VAL A 151 7.03 -5.10 16.96
CA VAL A 151 6.29 -6.36 16.84
C VAL A 151 7.20 -7.58 17.00
N MET A 152 8.46 -7.49 16.55
CA MET A 152 9.43 -8.57 16.77
C MET A 152 9.78 -8.76 18.26
N SER A 153 9.79 -7.70 19.05
CA SER A 153 10.13 -7.79 20.49
C SER A 153 9.10 -8.55 21.31
N VAL A 154 7.87 -8.59 20.85
CA VAL A 154 6.74 -9.30 21.51
C VAL A 154 6.40 -10.63 20.84
N THR A 155 7.11 -11.01 19.79
CA THR A 155 6.91 -12.26 19.05
C THR A 155 7.99 -13.27 19.41
N GLY A 156 7.59 -14.52 19.64
CA GLY A 156 8.47 -15.60 20.13
C GLY A 156 8.31 -15.84 21.62
N ASN A 157 9.23 -16.57 22.18
CA ASN A 157 9.32 -16.87 23.62
C ASN A 157 10.72 -16.56 24.17
N ASP A 158 10.98 -16.86 25.44
CA ASP A 158 12.25 -16.53 26.08
C ASP A 158 13.44 -17.31 25.50
N GLU A 159 13.21 -18.52 24.96
CA GLU A 159 14.25 -19.36 24.35
C GLU A 159 14.58 -18.93 22.92
N SER A 160 13.55 -18.54 22.14
CA SER A 160 13.72 -18.16 20.72
C SER A 160 14.21 -16.73 20.53
N GLY A 161 14.06 -15.87 21.54
CA GLY A 161 14.32 -14.42 21.40
C GLY A 161 13.31 -13.71 20.48
N PRO A 162 13.59 -12.44 20.10
CA PRO A 162 12.75 -11.70 19.20
C PRO A 162 12.67 -12.38 17.82
N LEU A 163 11.47 -12.60 17.30
CA LEU A 163 11.23 -13.20 16.00
C LEU A 163 10.37 -12.30 15.13
N ARG A 164 10.61 -12.33 13.83
CA ARG A 164 9.66 -11.74 12.89
C ARG A 164 8.39 -12.60 12.80
N VAL A 165 7.27 -11.97 12.51
CA VAL A 165 6.04 -12.68 12.12
C VAL A 165 6.28 -13.41 10.79
N GLY A 166 5.78 -14.63 10.65
CA GLY A 166 6.06 -15.53 9.52
C GLY A 166 5.50 -15.10 8.15
N PHE A 167 4.83 -13.97 8.07
CA PHE A 167 4.34 -13.37 6.82
C PHE A 167 4.54 -11.84 6.86
N PRO A 168 4.41 -11.12 5.74
CA PRO A 168 4.66 -9.66 5.68
C PRO A 168 3.51 -8.89 6.36
N ILE A 169 3.48 -8.91 7.69
CA ILE A 169 2.39 -8.36 8.49
C ILE A 169 2.31 -6.83 8.39
N ALA A 170 3.45 -6.14 8.33
CA ALA A 170 3.48 -4.67 8.25
C ALA A 170 2.92 -4.18 6.91
N ASP A 171 3.29 -4.83 5.80
CA ASP A 171 2.68 -4.60 4.49
C ASP A 171 1.17 -4.85 4.51
N THR A 172 0.75 -5.96 5.12
CA THR A 172 -0.66 -6.36 5.18
C THR A 172 -1.49 -5.36 5.99
N ILE A 173 -1.01 -4.97 7.18
CA ILE A 173 -1.69 -3.98 8.03
C ILE A 173 -1.73 -2.63 7.34
N GLY A 174 -0.62 -2.16 6.76
CA GLY A 174 -0.58 -0.92 5.99
C GLY A 174 -1.58 -0.93 4.83
N GLY A 175 -1.64 -2.04 4.08
CA GLY A 175 -2.60 -2.22 2.99
C GLY A 175 -4.06 -2.22 3.45
N ILE A 176 -4.40 -2.86 4.57
CA ILE A 176 -5.75 -2.82 5.16
C ILE A 176 -6.09 -1.40 5.65
N THR A 177 -5.17 -0.74 6.33
CA THR A 177 -5.35 0.64 6.80
C THR A 177 -5.65 1.58 5.64
N ALA A 178 -4.91 1.45 4.54
CA ALA A 178 -5.15 2.20 3.32
C ALA A 178 -6.54 1.91 2.72
N ALA A 179 -6.92 0.64 2.62
CA ALA A 179 -8.23 0.24 2.10
C ALA A 179 -9.38 0.78 2.97
N LEU A 180 -9.21 0.78 4.30
CA LEU A 180 -10.17 1.38 5.24
C LEU A 180 -10.31 2.89 5.01
N GLY A 181 -9.19 3.63 4.94
CA GLY A 181 -9.19 5.08 4.69
C GLY A 181 -9.82 5.46 3.36
N ILE A 182 -9.50 4.71 2.29
CA ILE A 182 -10.11 4.89 0.97
C ILE A 182 -11.62 4.63 1.04
N THR A 183 -12.05 3.52 1.61
CA THR A 183 -13.47 3.16 1.70
C THR A 183 -14.26 4.20 2.51
N ALA A 184 -13.71 4.67 3.63
CA ALA A 184 -14.31 5.73 4.43
C ALA A 184 -14.44 7.05 3.64
N SER A 185 -13.43 7.40 2.85
CA SER A 185 -13.46 8.60 2.00
C SER A 185 -14.49 8.47 0.88
N LEU A 186 -14.63 7.29 0.28
CA LEU A 186 -15.62 7.02 -0.78
C LEU A 186 -17.07 7.02 -0.27
N SER A 187 -17.30 6.84 1.03
CA SER A 187 -18.65 6.85 1.61
C SER A 187 -19.28 8.25 1.76
N LYS A 188 -18.49 9.32 1.58
CA LYS A 188 -19.01 10.69 1.67
C LYS A 188 -19.86 11.02 0.42
N PRO A 189 -21.10 11.56 0.59
CA PRO A 189 -21.97 11.92 -0.53
C PRO A 189 -21.36 13.02 -1.41
N GLU A 190 -20.79 14.04 -0.80
CA GLU A 190 -20.06 15.12 -1.47
C GLU A 190 -18.59 14.98 -1.13
N ARG A 191 -17.76 14.77 -2.16
CA ARG A 191 -16.32 14.56 -1.99
C ARG A 191 -15.55 15.71 -2.58
N GLU A 192 -14.68 16.26 -1.78
CA GLU A 192 -13.52 17.02 -2.23
C GLU A 192 -12.32 16.08 -2.36
N ALA A 193 -11.31 16.50 -3.13
CA ALA A 193 -10.10 15.71 -3.24
C ALA A 193 -9.42 15.56 -1.86
N VAL A 194 -9.06 14.33 -1.51
CA VAL A 194 -8.43 14.00 -0.24
C VAL A 194 -7.12 13.25 -0.46
N PHE A 195 -6.11 13.62 0.32
CA PHE A 195 -4.85 12.93 0.42
C PHE A 195 -4.84 12.04 1.67
N ILE A 196 -4.59 10.75 1.47
CA ILE A 196 -4.45 9.75 2.54
C ILE A 196 -2.98 9.35 2.58
N ASP A 197 -2.29 9.69 3.66
CA ASP A 197 -0.92 9.28 3.94
C ASP A 197 -0.93 8.08 4.89
N VAL A 198 -0.42 6.94 4.44
CA VAL A 198 -0.36 5.71 5.24
C VAL A 198 1.09 5.34 5.50
N SER A 199 1.48 5.46 6.76
CA SER A 199 2.75 4.94 7.28
C SER A 199 2.57 3.49 7.73
N MET A 200 3.34 2.57 7.15
CA MET A 200 3.33 1.16 7.57
C MET A 200 3.79 1.03 9.03
N LEU A 201 4.75 1.87 9.46
CA LEU A 201 5.21 1.89 10.86
C LEU A 201 4.07 2.25 11.81
N GLU A 202 3.40 3.37 11.57
CA GLU A 202 2.31 3.84 12.43
C GLU A 202 1.12 2.88 12.43
N SER A 203 0.78 2.33 11.25
CA SER A 203 -0.29 1.33 11.12
C SER A 203 0.02 0.07 11.93
N THR A 204 1.28 -0.41 11.90
CA THR A 204 1.70 -1.58 12.67
C THR A 204 1.70 -1.28 14.17
N MET A 205 2.21 -0.12 14.58
CA MET A 205 2.18 0.32 16.00
C MET A 205 0.74 0.48 16.50
N ALA A 206 -0.16 1.06 15.70
CA ALA A 206 -1.57 1.18 16.06
C ALA A 206 -2.24 -0.18 16.31
N SER A 207 -1.86 -1.22 15.55
CA SER A 207 -2.37 -2.58 15.76
C SER A 207 -1.88 -3.23 17.06
N MET A 208 -0.77 -2.74 17.64
CA MET A 208 -0.25 -3.15 18.94
C MET A 208 -0.69 -2.20 20.08
N GLY A 209 -1.75 -1.44 19.88
CA GLY A 209 -2.14 -0.33 20.76
C GLY A 209 -2.21 -0.68 22.26
N TRP A 210 -2.76 -1.85 22.64
CA TRP A 210 -2.83 -2.24 24.06
C TRP A 210 -1.44 -2.57 24.65
N VAL A 211 -0.54 -3.18 23.88
CA VAL A 211 0.84 -3.48 24.29
C VAL A 211 1.60 -2.18 24.54
N ILE A 212 1.53 -1.26 23.59
CA ILE A 212 2.18 0.06 23.67
C ILE A 212 1.58 0.87 24.81
N SER A 213 0.24 0.86 25.00
CA SER A 213 -0.41 1.57 26.07
C SER A 213 -0.01 1.05 27.46
N ASN A 214 0.14 -0.26 27.63
CA ASN A 214 0.64 -0.85 28.87
C ASN A 214 2.07 -0.39 29.18
N PHE A 215 2.96 -0.41 28.19
CA PHE A 215 4.34 0.08 28.36
C PHE A 215 4.35 1.56 28.77
N LEU A 216 3.64 2.41 28.04
CA LEU A 216 3.60 3.86 28.30
C LEU A 216 2.96 4.21 29.65
N THR A 217 2.04 3.38 30.15
CA THR A 217 1.32 3.64 31.40
C THR A 217 2.05 3.08 32.61
N ALA A 218 2.59 1.88 32.52
CA ALA A 218 3.18 1.16 33.64
C ALA A 218 4.72 1.16 33.64
N GLY A 219 5.35 1.51 32.50
CA GLY A 219 6.81 1.44 32.35
C GLY A 219 7.37 0.01 32.37
N VAL A 220 6.51 -0.98 32.11
CA VAL A 220 6.87 -2.41 32.10
C VAL A 220 7.03 -2.89 30.67
N ASP A 221 8.18 -3.47 30.37
CA ASP A 221 8.42 -4.07 29.07
C ASP A 221 7.44 -5.22 28.81
N PRO A 222 6.82 -5.29 27.63
CA PRO A 222 5.90 -6.35 27.28
C PRO A 222 6.65 -7.69 27.17
N MET A 223 6.06 -8.72 27.77
CA MET A 223 6.57 -10.09 27.64
C MET A 223 6.24 -10.67 26.27
N ARG A 224 7.11 -11.57 25.79
CA ARG A 224 6.76 -12.44 24.67
C ARG A 224 5.77 -13.50 25.15
N ILE A 225 4.67 -13.65 24.44
CA ILE A 225 3.60 -14.60 24.79
C ILE A 225 3.43 -15.68 23.72
N GLY A 226 4.46 -15.90 22.89
CA GLY A 226 4.52 -17.06 21.99
C GLY A 226 4.88 -18.31 22.77
N GLU A 227 4.18 -19.43 22.51
CA GLU A 227 4.48 -20.74 23.05
C GLU A 227 5.54 -21.47 22.20
#